data_d0940d542ba57bb7ea34130935612dca
#
_entry.id   d0940d542ba57bb7ea34130935612dca
#
_cell.length_a   1.000
_cell.length_b   1.000
_cell.length_c   1.000
_cell.angle_alpha   90.00
_cell.angle_beta   90.00
_cell.angle_gamma   90.00
#
_symmetry.space_group_name_H-M   'P 1'
#
loop_
_entity.id
_entity.type
_entity.pdbx_description
1 polymer ?
#
loop_
_entity_poly.entity_id
_entity_poly.type
_entity_poly.pdbx_seq_one_letter_code
_entity_poly.pdbx_strand_id
1 'polypeptide(L)'
;THNNFQFDIHIYNTDILSTIFDIPLTVYTHSTLKGYFNDPLQRLRVEGYFPRLQYKNNFIESGMILCENPSDHIRARVRLTNLKKKGAVNLSLDAQAKDDNISTTLNWGNSAAVTYSGQLAAVAKFLRTEGEKPLLKAMVEVKPTDIILNDTLWQIHPSQVVVDSGKVDVNNFYFSHQDRYVRINGRLSDNPQDSVKVDLKDINMGYVFDIASISDDVNFEGDATGTAYASGVFKKPVMNTRLFIKNFSLNQGRLGDLNIYGEWDNENRGIRLDASIKDISTTPSRVTGIIHPLKPESGLDLNIEANELNLKFLEHYMKSIANDIKGRATGKVHFYGKFKGLNLDGAVMTDASMNFDILNTHFAIKDTILLAPTGLTFNNIHISDMEGHSGRINFWLQFQDFSNLN
;
A
#
# COMPACT_ATOMS: atom_id res chain seq x y z
N THR A 1 27.94 -39.84 15.11
CA THR A 1 28.84 -38.84 14.47
C THR A 1 28.40 -37.46 14.91
N HIS A 2 29.29 -36.75 15.62
CA HIS A 2 29.05 -35.36 16.01
C HIS A 2 29.47 -34.45 14.89
N ASN A 3 28.58 -33.56 14.50
CA ASN A 3 28.83 -32.57 13.44
C ASN A 3 29.26 -31.25 14.05
N ASN A 4 30.47 -30.84 13.72
CA ASN A 4 31.00 -29.50 14.06
C ASN A 4 31.39 -28.83 12.76
N PHE A 5 30.93 -27.63 12.53
CA PHE A 5 31.39 -26.84 11.42
C PHE A 5 31.44 -25.35 11.79
N GLN A 6 32.34 -24.66 11.12
CA GLN A 6 32.48 -23.21 11.19
C GLN A 6 32.58 -22.67 9.76
N PHE A 7 32.02 -21.51 9.54
CA PHE A 7 32.13 -20.82 8.26
C PHE A 7 32.40 -19.33 8.45
N ASP A 8 33.08 -18.76 7.48
CA ASP A 8 33.31 -17.32 7.35
C ASP A 8 33.17 -16.97 5.86
N ILE A 9 32.06 -16.34 5.52
CA ILE A 9 31.69 -16.04 4.14
C ILE A 9 31.79 -14.54 3.93
N HIS A 10 32.56 -14.16 2.92
CA HIS A 10 32.72 -12.78 2.47
C HIS A 10 31.98 -12.60 1.15
N ILE A 11 30.98 -11.72 1.16
CA ILE A 11 30.09 -11.49 0.02
C ILE A 11 30.42 -10.13 -0.58
N TYR A 12 30.90 -10.11 -1.80
CA TYR A 12 31.21 -8.87 -2.54
C TYR A 12 30.19 -8.54 -3.60
N ASN A 13 29.51 -9.57 -4.13
CA ASN A 13 28.51 -9.49 -5.18
C ASN A 13 27.56 -10.68 -5.07
N THR A 14 26.30 -10.46 -5.35
CA THR A 14 25.25 -11.49 -5.33
C THR A 14 24.64 -11.79 -6.69
N ASP A 15 25.13 -11.22 -7.79
CA ASP A 15 24.49 -11.31 -9.11
C ASP A 15 24.29 -12.77 -9.56
N ILE A 16 25.30 -13.62 -9.35
CA ILE A 16 25.21 -15.05 -9.68
C ILE A 16 24.17 -15.75 -8.81
N LEU A 17 24.17 -15.50 -7.50
CA LEU A 17 23.21 -16.11 -6.57
C LEU A 17 21.79 -15.63 -6.85
N SER A 18 21.62 -14.34 -7.12
CA SER A 18 20.34 -13.74 -7.48
C SER A 18 19.75 -14.37 -8.74
N THR A 19 20.61 -14.64 -9.73
CA THR A 19 20.21 -15.25 -11.00
C THR A 19 19.86 -16.75 -10.84
N ILE A 20 20.67 -17.50 -10.09
CA ILE A 20 20.46 -18.95 -9.92
C ILE A 20 19.25 -19.27 -9.05
N PHE A 21 19.04 -18.49 -7.98
CA PHE A 21 18.00 -18.75 -6.99
C PHE A 21 16.76 -17.86 -7.15
N ASP A 22 16.72 -17.00 -8.19
CA ASP A 22 15.66 -16.02 -8.43
C ASP A 22 15.34 -15.16 -7.18
N ILE A 23 16.40 -14.79 -6.43
CA ILE A 23 16.29 -13.95 -5.25
C ILE A 23 16.65 -12.51 -5.64
N PRO A 24 15.71 -11.55 -5.58
CA PRO A 24 15.98 -10.16 -5.97
C PRO A 24 16.80 -9.42 -4.89
N LEU A 25 18.03 -9.88 -4.67
CA LEU A 25 18.95 -9.37 -3.67
C LEU A 25 20.25 -8.91 -4.32
N THR A 26 20.60 -7.65 -4.18
CA THR A 26 21.86 -7.06 -4.63
C THR A 26 22.66 -6.55 -3.44
N VAL A 27 23.90 -6.98 -3.30
CA VAL A 27 24.85 -6.49 -2.29
C VAL A 27 25.80 -5.49 -2.97
N TYR A 28 25.88 -4.29 -2.41
CA TYR A 28 26.70 -3.19 -2.97
C TYR A 28 28.05 -3.03 -2.31
N THR A 29 28.22 -3.60 -1.11
CA THR A 29 29.45 -3.45 -0.32
C THR A 29 29.84 -4.78 0.29
N HIS A 30 31.13 -4.92 0.61
CA HIS A 30 31.65 -6.09 1.29
C HIS A 30 30.80 -6.41 2.54
N SER A 31 30.15 -7.55 2.49
CA SER A 31 29.29 -8.08 3.56
C SER A 31 29.90 -9.37 4.11
N THR A 32 29.61 -9.66 5.37
CA THR A 32 30.14 -10.84 6.04
C THR A 32 29.03 -11.67 6.66
N LEU A 33 29.16 -12.98 6.56
CA LEU A 33 28.31 -13.94 7.27
C LEU A 33 29.22 -15.00 7.93
N LYS A 34 29.23 -15.02 9.25
CA LYS A 34 30.06 -15.93 10.05
C LYS A 34 29.19 -16.80 10.91
N GLY A 35 29.64 -18.00 11.16
CA GLY A 35 28.91 -18.84 12.10
C GLY A 35 29.64 -20.12 12.47
N TYR A 36 29.13 -20.74 13.50
CA TYR A 36 29.53 -22.07 13.91
C TYR A 36 28.34 -22.86 14.44
N PHE A 37 28.44 -24.16 14.30
CA PHE A 37 27.59 -25.16 14.93
C PHE A 37 28.46 -26.17 15.64
N ASN A 38 28.16 -26.44 16.91
CA ASN A 38 28.87 -27.43 17.72
C ASN A 38 27.83 -28.36 18.35
N ASP A 39 27.70 -29.54 17.75
CA ASP A 39 26.71 -30.55 18.19
C ASP A 39 26.95 -31.05 19.61
N PRO A 40 28.18 -31.44 20.06
CA PRO A 40 28.41 -31.85 21.44
C PRO A 40 28.03 -30.82 22.51
N LEU A 41 28.21 -29.55 22.20
CA LEU A 41 27.86 -28.46 23.10
C LEU A 41 26.45 -27.91 22.84
N GLN A 42 25.76 -28.39 21.82
CA GLN A 42 24.46 -27.87 21.35
C GLN A 42 24.51 -26.34 21.18
N ARG A 43 25.56 -25.87 20.54
CA ARG A 43 25.80 -24.43 20.34
C ARG A 43 25.73 -24.06 18.89
N LEU A 44 24.93 -23.04 18.61
CA LEU A 44 24.77 -22.39 17.34
C LEU A 44 25.04 -20.89 17.48
N ARG A 45 25.81 -20.33 16.54
CA ARG A 45 25.86 -18.87 16.35
C ARG A 45 26.05 -18.57 14.86
N VAL A 46 25.21 -17.68 14.37
CA VAL A 46 25.31 -17.09 13.04
C VAL A 46 25.20 -15.59 13.20
N GLU A 47 26.17 -14.87 12.66
CA GLU A 47 26.15 -13.41 12.64
C GLU A 47 26.44 -12.90 11.24
N GLY A 48 25.68 -11.91 10.80
CA GLY A 48 25.83 -11.27 9.51
C GLY A 48 25.89 -9.75 9.63
N TYR A 49 26.72 -9.14 8.80
CA TYR A 49 26.79 -7.71 8.67
C TYR A 49 26.75 -7.32 7.18
N PHE A 50 25.78 -6.48 6.84
CA PHE A 50 25.47 -6.06 5.49
C PHE A 50 25.40 -4.53 5.47
N PRO A 51 26.51 -3.84 5.16
CA PRO A 51 26.56 -2.38 5.23
C PRO A 51 25.60 -1.73 4.24
N ARG A 52 25.43 -2.32 3.05
CA ARG A 52 24.48 -1.83 2.06
C ARG A 52 24.04 -2.95 1.13
N LEU A 53 22.73 -3.16 1.07
CA LEU A 53 22.10 -4.10 0.15
C LEU A 53 20.77 -3.56 -0.36
N GLN A 54 20.32 -4.10 -1.48
CA GLN A 54 18.97 -3.85 -2.01
C GLN A 54 18.21 -5.17 -2.08
N TYR A 55 17.01 -5.18 -1.56
CA TYR A 55 16.07 -6.28 -1.73
C TYR A 55 14.80 -5.74 -2.41
N LYS A 56 14.56 -6.18 -3.65
CA LYS A 56 13.54 -5.57 -4.55
C LYS A 56 13.79 -4.06 -4.66
N ASN A 57 12.83 -3.23 -4.26
CA ASN A 57 12.91 -1.77 -4.31
C ASN A 57 13.35 -1.12 -2.98
N ASN A 58 13.75 -1.93 -1.98
CA ASN A 58 14.14 -1.41 -0.66
C ASN A 58 15.66 -1.39 -0.54
N PHE A 59 16.22 -0.21 -0.30
CA PHE A 59 17.62 -0.04 0.06
C PHE A 59 17.78 -0.17 1.57
N ILE A 60 18.64 -1.08 2.00
CA ILE A 60 18.91 -1.38 3.39
C ILE A 60 20.35 -1.00 3.68
N GLU A 61 20.55 -0.20 4.71
CA GLU A 61 21.85 0.14 5.24
C GLU A 61 22.02 -0.39 6.66
N SER A 62 23.29 -0.60 7.05
CA SER A 62 23.65 -1.07 8.40
C SER A 62 22.91 -2.32 8.84
N GLY A 63 22.64 -3.25 7.90
CA GLY A 63 21.97 -4.51 8.19
C GLY A 63 22.84 -5.41 9.08
N MET A 64 22.28 -5.88 10.21
CA MET A 64 22.90 -6.83 11.13
C MET A 64 21.94 -7.95 11.46
N ILE A 65 22.44 -9.17 11.45
CA ILE A 65 21.69 -10.37 11.84
C ILE A 65 22.53 -11.13 12.86
N LEU A 66 21.89 -11.56 13.94
CA LEU A 66 22.47 -12.48 14.93
C LEU A 66 21.44 -13.57 15.24
N CYS A 67 21.84 -14.83 15.10
CA CYS A 67 21.09 -15.97 15.58
C CYS A 67 22.01 -16.83 16.44
N GLU A 68 21.62 -17.10 17.67
CA GLU A 68 22.42 -17.84 18.64
C GLU A 68 21.55 -18.61 19.62
N ASN A 69 22.12 -19.65 20.21
CA ASN A 69 21.52 -20.31 21.38
C ASN A 69 22.46 -20.20 22.58
N PRO A 70 22.39 -19.10 23.36
CA PRO A 70 23.33 -18.86 24.49
C PRO A 70 23.16 -19.86 25.63
N SER A 71 21.99 -20.48 25.78
CA SER A 71 21.71 -21.50 26.78
C SER A 71 20.66 -22.50 26.30
N ASP A 72 19.47 -22.49 26.83
CA ASP A 72 18.34 -23.37 26.55
C ASP A 72 17.30 -22.78 25.59
N HIS A 73 17.62 -21.70 24.96
CA HIS A 73 16.75 -21.00 24.02
C HIS A 73 17.50 -20.54 22.78
N ILE A 74 16.78 -20.34 21.68
CA ILE A 74 17.30 -19.70 20.46
C ILE A 74 16.93 -18.22 20.53
N ARG A 75 17.91 -17.35 20.26
CA ARG A 75 17.70 -15.92 20.11
C ARG A 75 18.05 -15.49 18.70
N ALA A 76 17.17 -14.71 18.09
CA ALA A 76 17.43 -14.05 16.81
C ALA A 76 17.26 -12.53 16.97
N ARG A 77 18.21 -11.77 16.42
CA ARG A 77 18.14 -10.31 16.35
C ARG A 77 18.41 -9.86 14.93
N VAL A 78 17.60 -8.93 14.48
CA VAL A 78 17.82 -8.24 13.19
C VAL A 78 17.78 -6.75 13.47
N ARG A 79 18.74 -6.01 12.94
CA ARG A 79 18.74 -4.55 12.94
C ARG A 79 19.05 -4.07 11.55
N LEU A 80 18.33 -3.08 11.08
CA LEU A 80 18.58 -2.49 9.78
C LEU A 80 18.02 -1.06 9.69
N THR A 81 18.58 -0.30 8.78
CA THR A 81 18.07 0.99 8.37
C THR A 81 17.56 0.88 6.94
N ASN A 82 16.28 1.11 6.71
CA ASN A 82 15.67 1.12 5.39
C ASN A 82 15.59 2.56 4.89
N LEU A 83 16.25 2.84 3.77
CA LEU A 83 16.22 4.16 3.14
C LEU A 83 14.94 4.30 2.31
N LYS A 84 14.17 5.33 2.60
CA LYS A 84 12.97 5.73 1.86
C LYS A 84 13.15 7.14 1.31
N LYS A 85 12.40 7.53 0.29
CA LYS A 85 12.42 8.90 -0.25
C LYS A 85 12.09 9.97 0.81
N LYS A 86 11.23 9.64 1.77
CA LYS A 86 10.80 10.54 2.88
C LYS A 86 11.66 10.44 4.15
N GLY A 87 12.81 9.76 4.11
CA GLY A 87 13.73 9.59 5.25
C GLY A 87 14.02 8.14 5.58
N ALA A 88 15.00 7.91 6.45
CA ALA A 88 15.40 6.58 6.89
C ALA A 88 14.45 6.03 7.96
N VAL A 89 14.17 4.74 7.91
CA VAL A 89 13.43 4.00 8.93
C VAL A 89 14.34 2.97 9.55
N ASN A 90 14.60 3.08 10.84
CA ASN A 90 15.33 2.10 11.64
C ASN A 90 14.38 1.01 12.08
N LEU A 91 14.78 -0.24 11.91
CA LEU A 91 14.03 -1.43 12.31
C LEU A 91 14.91 -2.30 13.22
N SER A 92 14.34 -2.82 14.30
CA SER A 92 14.96 -3.87 15.10
C SER A 92 13.96 -4.94 15.48
N LEU A 93 14.31 -6.19 15.21
CA LEU A 93 13.56 -7.38 15.60
C LEU A 93 14.38 -8.16 16.61
N ASP A 94 13.79 -8.44 17.77
CA ASP A 94 14.31 -9.36 18.76
C ASP A 94 13.30 -10.52 18.90
N ALA A 95 13.76 -11.75 18.70
CA ALA A 95 12.94 -12.96 18.85
C ALA A 95 13.67 -13.96 19.76
N GLN A 96 12.91 -14.64 20.59
CA GLN A 96 13.39 -15.70 21.47
C GLN A 96 12.46 -16.90 21.41
N ALA A 97 13.02 -18.06 21.05
CA ALA A 97 12.28 -19.32 21.00
C ALA A 97 12.71 -20.24 22.15
N LYS A 98 11.74 -20.70 22.94
CA LYS A 98 11.91 -21.65 24.04
C LYS A 98 10.60 -22.41 24.30
N ASP A 99 10.68 -23.72 24.54
CA ASP A 99 9.57 -24.56 24.99
C ASP A 99 8.28 -24.36 24.16
N ASP A 100 8.40 -24.53 22.84
CA ASP A 100 7.32 -24.33 21.86
C ASP A 100 6.72 -22.89 21.85
N ASN A 101 7.38 -21.92 22.45
CA ASN A 101 6.98 -20.52 22.42
C ASN A 101 8.02 -19.68 21.67
N ILE A 102 7.54 -18.70 20.91
CA ILE A 102 8.37 -17.64 20.34
C ILE A 102 7.86 -16.29 20.85
N SER A 103 8.69 -15.60 21.60
CA SER A 103 8.45 -14.21 22.00
C SER A 103 9.17 -13.30 21.01
N THR A 104 8.46 -12.33 20.45
CA THR A 104 8.99 -11.42 19.43
C THR A 104 8.68 -9.98 19.80
N THR A 105 9.67 -9.10 19.61
CA THR A 105 9.50 -7.65 19.70
C THR A 105 10.08 -7.00 18.45
N LEU A 106 9.25 -6.30 17.72
CA LEU A 106 9.61 -5.47 16.56
C LEU A 106 9.54 -4.00 16.98
N ASN A 107 10.64 -3.27 16.82
CA ASN A 107 10.66 -1.82 17.01
C ASN A 107 10.97 -1.15 15.68
N TRP A 108 10.35 0.00 15.44
CA TRP A 108 10.65 0.85 14.30
C TRP A 108 10.58 2.32 14.68
N GLY A 109 11.29 3.13 13.90
CA GLY A 109 11.25 4.58 14.04
C GLY A 109 11.93 5.26 12.86
N ASN A 110 11.38 6.40 12.45
CA ASN A 110 11.97 7.25 11.45
C ASN A 110 12.63 8.47 12.07
N SER A 111 13.49 9.13 11.30
CA SER A 111 14.15 10.40 11.65
C SER A 111 13.64 11.57 10.79
N ALA A 112 12.43 11.46 10.24
CA ALA A 112 11.81 12.50 9.42
C ALA A 112 11.09 13.55 10.28
N ALA A 113 10.66 14.66 9.65
CA ALA A 113 9.89 15.71 10.33
C ALA A 113 8.53 15.22 10.86
N VAL A 114 7.96 14.19 10.23
CA VAL A 114 6.74 13.51 10.68
C VAL A 114 7.11 12.18 11.29
N THR A 115 6.66 11.89 12.49
CA THR A 115 7.05 10.72 13.26
C THR A 115 6.22 9.48 12.94
N TYR A 116 6.92 8.39 12.59
CA TYR A 116 6.39 7.04 12.52
C TYR A 116 7.26 6.16 13.37
N SER A 117 6.77 5.76 14.52
CA SER A 117 7.54 4.92 15.43
C SER A 117 6.64 4.02 16.25
N GLY A 118 7.19 2.93 16.75
CA GLY A 118 6.44 2.03 17.61
C GLY A 118 7.20 0.78 17.98
N GLN A 119 6.53 0.00 18.80
CA GLN A 119 6.95 -1.33 19.20
C GLN A 119 5.76 -2.27 19.02
N LEU A 120 5.96 -3.45 18.48
CA LEU A 120 4.98 -4.51 18.43
C LEU A 120 5.57 -5.74 19.13
N ALA A 121 4.93 -6.16 20.23
CA ALA A 121 5.31 -7.35 20.94
C ALA A 121 4.25 -8.45 20.80
N ALA A 122 4.68 -9.67 20.50
CA ALA A 122 3.81 -10.83 20.38
C ALA A 122 4.45 -12.09 20.96
N VAL A 123 3.61 -13.02 21.39
CA VAL A 123 4.04 -14.36 21.81
C VAL A 123 3.27 -15.37 20.97
N ALA A 124 3.99 -16.19 20.23
CA ALA A 124 3.44 -17.33 19.50
C ALA A 124 3.69 -18.61 20.29
N LYS A 125 2.63 -19.36 20.54
CA LYS A 125 2.68 -20.71 21.14
C LYS A 125 2.35 -21.73 20.09
N PHE A 126 3.20 -22.73 19.94
CA PHE A 126 3.03 -23.83 18.98
C PHE A 126 2.52 -25.07 19.70
N LEU A 127 1.47 -25.64 19.20
CA LEU A 127 0.86 -26.85 19.73
C LEU A 127 0.80 -27.88 18.63
N ARG A 128 1.15 -29.13 18.94
CA ARG A 128 0.92 -30.27 18.03
C ARG A 128 -0.43 -30.88 18.36
N THR A 129 -1.23 -31.09 17.35
CA THR A 129 -2.48 -31.84 17.51
C THR A 129 -2.17 -33.33 17.67
N GLU A 130 -2.92 -34.03 18.51
CA GLU A 130 -2.82 -35.48 18.61
C GLU A 130 -3.48 -36.14 17.38
N GLY A 131 -2.88 -37.20 16.84
CA GLY A 131 -3.39 -37.95 15.70
C GLY A 131 -2.30 -38.58 14.82
N GLU A 132 -2.69 -39.38 13.84
CA GLU A 132 -1.75 -40.03 12.92
C GLU A 132 -0.94 -39.08 12.05
N LYS A 133 -1.45 -37.86 11.82
CA LYS A 133 -0.75 -36.76 11.17
C LYS A 133 -0.84 -35.52 12.05
N PRO A 134 0.12 -35.32 12.96
CA PRO A 134 0.12 -34.17 13.84
C PRO A 134 0.24 -32.89 13.02
N LEU A 135 -0.74 -32.03 13.15
CA LEU A 135 -0.78 -30.71 12.51
C LEU A 135 -0.28 -29.66 13.50
N LEU A 136 0.42 -28.67 12.99
CA LEU A 136 0.93 -27.58 13.81
C LEU A 136 -0.16 -26.52 13.96
N LYS A 137 -0.53 -26.22 15.19
CA LYS A 137 -1.38 -25.09 15.56
C LYS A 137 -0.53 -24.01 16.18
N ALA A 138 -0.65 -22.77 15.71
CA ALA A 138 0.01 -21.61 16.28
C ALA A 138 -1.03 -20.67 16.88
N MET A 139 -0.81 -20.28 18.12
CA MET A 139 -1.60 -19.27 18.84
C MET A 139 -0.73 -18.06 19.07
N VAL A 140 -1.05 -16.94 18.48
CA VAL A 140 -0.29 -15.68 18.57
C VAL A 140 -1.08 -14.69 19.41
N GLU A 141 -0.50 -14.27 20.52
CA GLU A 141 -1.01 -13.20 21.37
C GLU A 141 -0.26 -11.92 21.06
N VAL A 142 -0.97 -10.91 20.57
CA VAL A 142 -0.44 -9.55 20.40
C VAL A 142 -0.57 -8.80 21.72
N LYS A 143 0.54 -8.27 22.21
CA LYS A 143 0.57 -7.50 23.46
C LYS A 143 0.10 -6.06 23.21
N PRO A 144 -0.57 -5.43 24.18
CA PRO A 144 -0.97 -4.04 24.06
C PRO A 144 0.27 -3.16 23.92
N THR A 145 0.19 -2.20 23.00
CA THR A 145 1.30 -1.30 22.74
C THR A 145 0.83 0.02 22.12
N ASP A 146 1.61 1.05 22.34
CA ASP A 146 1.42 2.37 21.72
C ASP A 146 2.33 2.51 20.51
N ILE A 147 1.79 3.05 19.44
CA ILE A 147 2.54 3.37 18.22
C ILE A 147 2.23 4.80 17.78
N ILE A 148 3.19 5.45 17.16
CA ILE A 148 3.02 6.79 16.61
C ILE A 148 2.95 6.67 15.09
N LEU A 149 1.85 7.14 14.53
CA LEU A 149 1.64 7.26 13.09
C LEU A 149 1.31 8.71 12.76
N ASN A 150 2.17 9.35 11.98
CA ASN A 150 2.00 10.73 11.58
C ASN A 150 1.78 11.66 12.78
N ASP A 151 2.73 11.62 13.73
CA ASP A 151 2.71 12.35 15.01
C ASP A 151 1.51 12.05 15.93
N THR A 152 0.68 11.08 15.59
CA THR A 152 -0.53 10.70 16.33
C THR A 152 -0.31 9.39 17.08
N LEU A 153 -0.61 9.38 18.37
CA LEU A 153 -0.51 8.19 19.22
C LEU A 153 -1.69 7.26 19.00
N TRP A 154 -1.43 6.05 18.58
CA TRP A 154 -2.38 4.96 18.38
C TRP A 154 -2.10 3.82 19.34
N GLN A 155 -3.14 3.08 19.71
CA GLN A 155 -3.04 1.94 20.61
C GLN A 155 -3.44 0.64 19.91
N ILE A 156 -2.57 -0.35 20.00
CA ILE A 156 -2.92 -1.74 19.70
C ILE A 156 -3.40 -2.38 21.00
N HIS A 157 -4.62 -2.88 21.00
CA HIS A 157 -5.19 -3.58 22.14
C HIS A 157 -4.83 -5.07 22.12
N PRO A 158 -4.90 -5.76 23.28
CA PRO A 158 -4.65 -7.19 23.35
C PRO A 158 -5.52 -7.94 22.33
N SER A 159 -4.90 -8.77 21.54
CA SER A 159 -5.59 -9.55 20.53
C SER A 159 -4.94 -10.92 20.35
N GLN A 160 -5.69 -11.87 19.80
CA GLN A 160 -5.21 -13.22 19.56
C GLN A 160 -5.50 -13.63 18.11
N VAL A 161 -4.49 -14.25 17.50
CA VAL A 161 -4.63 -14.89 16.18
C VAL A 161 -4.30 -16.37 16.35
N VAL A 162 -5.18 -17.25 15.91
CA VAL A 162 -4.97 -18.70 15.93
C VAL A 162 -4.88 -19.20 14.49
N VAL A 163 -3.78 -19.85 14.16
CA VAL A 163 -3.56 -20.49 12.86
C VAL A 163 -3.61 -22.00 13.06
N ASP A 164 -4.52 -22.68 12.40
CA ASP A 164 -4.74 -24.12 12.53
C ASP A 164 -5.15 -24.72 11.18
N SER A 165 -4.30 -25.56 10.59
CA SER A 165 -4.64 -26.41 9.44
C SER A 165 -5.40 -25.71 8.30
N GLY A 166 -4.92 -24.55 7.87
CA GLY A 166 -5.55 -23.75 6.81
C GLY A 166 -6.72 -22.88 7.29
N LYS A 167 -6.86 -22.72 8.60
CA LYS A 167 -7.81 -21.77 9.22
C LYS A 167 -7.04 -20.70 9.97
N VAL A 168 -7.53 -19.49 9.91
CA VAL A 168 -6.99 -18.34 10.67
C VAL A 168 -8.14 -17.68 11.42
N ASP A 169 -8.13 -17.80 12.74
CA ASP A 169 -9.06 -17.11 13.62
C ASP A 169 -8.42 -15.82 14.11
N VAL A 170 -9.06 -14.68 13.88
CA VAL A 170 -8.65 -13.39 14.43
C VAL A 170 -9.64 -12.99 15.50
N ASN A 171 -9.17 -12.94 16.74
CA ASN A 171 -9.99 -12.60 17.89
C ASN A 171 -9.67 -11.20 18.39
N ASN A 172 -10.61 -10.28 18.18
CA ASN A 172 -10.58 -8.92 18.67
C ASN A 172 -9.30 -8.12 18.36
N PHE A 173 -8.77 -8.22 17.15
CA PHE A 173 -7.76 -7.24 16.77
C PHE A 173 -8.41 -5.85 16.76
N TYR A 174 -7.90 -4.98 17.63
CA TYR A 174 -8.42 -3.63 17.81
C TYR A 174 -7.27 -2.64 17.90
N PHE A 175 -7.27 -1.70 16.98
CA PHE A 175 -6.29 -0.65 16.83
C PHE A 175 -7.02 0.68 16.82
N SER A 176 -6.69 1.62 17.73
CA SER A 176 -7.50 2.81 17.94
C SER A 176 -6.69 4.05 18.33
N HIS A 177 -7.27 5.19 18.01
CA HIS A 177 -6.90 6.50 18.50
C HIS A 177 -8.18 7.29 18.82
N GLN A 178 -8.48 7.55 20.10
CA GLN A 178 -9.73 8.15 20.53
C GLN A 178 -10.93 7.33 20.00
N ASP A 179 -11.80 7.94 19.18
CA ASP A 179 -12.96 7.30 18.58
C ASP A 179 -12.72 6.71 17.17
N ARG A 180 -11.50 6.87 16.63
CA ARG A 180 -11.03 6.29 15.36
C ARG A 180 -10.52 4.88 15.58
N TYR A 181 -10.86 3.94 14.72
CA TYR A 181 -10.39 2.57 14.90
C TYR A 181 -10.39 1.71 13.64
N VAL A 182 -9.55 0.68 13.70
CA VAL A 182 -9.60 -0.51 12.86
C VAL A 182 -9.89 -1.71 13.76
N ARG A 183 -10.95 -2.45 13.48
CA ARG A 183 -11.28 -3.69 14.17
C ARG A 183 -11.34 -4.83 13.18
N ILE A 184 -10.68 -5.94 13.50
CA ILE A 184 -10.71 -7.15 12.69
C ILE A 184 -11.13 -8.31 13.58
N ASN A 185 -12.15 -9.06 13.15
CA ASN A 185 -12.64 -10.21 13.88
C ASN A 185 -13.23 -11.26 12.95
N GLY A 186 -13.10 -12.53 13.29
CA GLY A 186 -13.70 -13.65 12.57
C GLY A 186 -12.70 -14.70 12.14
N ARG A 187 -13.13 -15.58 11.24
CA ARG A 187 -12.37 -16.76 10.78
C ARG A 187 -12.20 -16.74 9.26
N LEU A 188 -10.99 -16.98 8.81
CA LEU A 188 -10.66 -17.27 7.41
C LEU A 188 -10.41 -18.77 7.25
N SER A 189 -11.09 -19.40 6.32
CA SER A 189 -10.88 -20.80 5.94
C SER A 189 -11.37 -21.05 4.52
N ASP A 190 -11.31 -22.32 4.09
CA ASP A 190 -11.95 -22.79 2.84
C ASP A 190 -13.48 -22.87 2.94
N ASN A 191 -14.03 -22.81 4.14
CA ASN A 191 -15.48 -22.89 4.37
C ASN A 191 -16.11 -21.52 4.06
N PRO A 192 -17.08 -21.45 3.13
CA PRO A 192 -17.74 -20.17 2.79
C PRO A 192 -18.56 -19.56 3.95
N GLN A 193 -18.88 -20.34 4.97
CA GLN A 193 -19.57 -19.85 6.18
C GLN A 193 -18.62 -19.09 7.13
N ASP A 194 -17.33 -19.37 7.05
CA ASP A 194 -16.32 -18.67 7.84
C ASP A 194 -15.99 -17.32 7.17
N SER A 195 -16.08 -16.26 7.91
CA SER A 195 -15.77 -14.91 7.40
C SER A 195 -14.99 -14.07 8.40
N VAL A 196 -14.11 -13.22 7.88
CA VAL A 196 -13.49 -12.14 8.62
C VAL A 196 -14.19 -10.83 8.27
N LYS A 197 -14.51 -10.07 9.31
CA LYS A 197 -15.02 -8.71 9.21
C LYS A 197 -13.95 -7.71 9.61
N VAL A 198 -13.80 -6.67 8.80
CA VAL A 198 -13.00 -5.48 9.08
C VAL A 198 -13.93 -4.30 9.24
N ASP A 199 -13.91 -3.64 10.39
CA ASP A 199 -14.64 -2.39 10.64
C ASP A 199 -13.63 -1.25 10.74
N LEU A 200 -13.88 -0.17 10.00
CA LEU A 200 -13.09 1.05 10.00
C LEU A 200 -13.92 2.23 10.47
N LYS A 201 -13.35 3.10 11.28
CA LYS A 201 -13.98 4.37 11.66
C LYS A 201 -12.97 5.51 11.59
N ASP A 202 -13.25 6.47 10.72
CA ASP A 202 -12.46 7.70 10.52
C ASP A 202 -10.95 7.46 10.34
N ILE A 203 -10.60 6.46 9.53
CA ILE A 203 -9.20 6.11 9.20
C ILE A 203 -8.73 6.95 8.04
N ASN A 204 -7.66 7.72 8.25
CA ASN A 204 -7.05 8.51 7.19
C ASN A 204 -6.43 7.60 6.11
N MET A 205 -6.91 7.76 4.87
CA MET A 205 -6.49 6.93 3.75
C MET A 205 -5.01 7.12 3.40
N GLY A 206 -4.45 8.31 3.57
CA GLY A 206 -3.04 8.58 3.35
C GLY A 206 -2.14 7.65 4.16
N TYR A 207 -2.49 7.33 5.42
CA TYR A 207 -1.74 6.36 6.24
C TYR A 207 -1.74 4.96 5.64
N VAL A 208 -2.89 4.52 5.11
CA VAL A 208 -3.03 3.19 4.51
C VAL A 208 -2.16 3.07 3.27
N PHE A 209 -2.16 4.08 2.41
CA PHE A 209 -1.37 4.10 1.17
C PHE A 209 0.12 4.26 1.44
N ASP A 210 0.54 5.09 2.40
CA ASP A 210 1.94 5.25 2.83
C ASP A 210 2.52 3.93 3.37
N ILE A 211 1.77 3.22 4.23
CA ILE A 211 2.20 1.93 4.80
C ILE A 211 2.26 0.85 3.71
N ALA A 212 1.27 0.81 2.83
CA ALA A 212 1.19 -0.19 1.77
C ALA A 212 2.20 0.07 0.63
N SER A 213 2.84 1.23 0.58
CA SER A 213 3.77 1.65 -0.49
C SER A 213 3.14 1.50 -1.88
N ILE A 214 1.86 1.88 -2.04
CA ILE A 214 1.07 1.56 -3.23
C ILE A 214 1.47 2.42 -4.42
N SER A 215 1.86 3.66 -4.23
CA SER A 215 2.47 4.51 -5.27
C SER A 215 2.97 5.82 -4.68
N ASP A 216 4.12 6.29 -5.13
CA ASP A 216 4.61 7.64 -4.79
C ASP A 216 3.94 8.73 -5.66
N ASP A 217 3.30 8.33 -6.77
CA ASP A 217 2.78 9.25 -7.80
C ASP A 217 1.28 9.54 -7.63
N VAL A 218 0.59 8.78 -6.76
CA VAL A 218 -0.85 8.96 -6.48
C VAL A 218 -1.07 9.04 -4.98
N ASN A 219 -1.55 10.18 -4.52
CA ASN A 219 -1.88 10.40 -3.11
C ASN A 219 -3.40 10.50 -2.93
N PHE A 220 -3.97 9.54 -2.20
CA PHE A 220 -5.36 9.55 -1.80
C PHE A 220 -5.47 9.99 -0.33
N GLU A 221 -6.33 10.97 -0.07
CA GLU A 221 -6.59 11.48 1.28
C GLU A 221 -8.10 11.43 1.57
N GLY A 222 -8.43 11.49 2.85
CA GLY A 222 -9.79 11.46 3.36
C GLY A 222 -9.92 10.47 4.51
N ASP A 223 -11.00 10.61 5.28
CA ASP A 223 -11.26 9.77 6.46
C ASP A 223 -12.27 8.67 6.11
N ALA A 224 -11.82 7.43 6.10
CA ALA A 224 -12.60 6.26 5.72
C ALA A 224 -13.36 5.67 6.91
N THR A 225 -14.66 5.44 6.73
CA THR A 225 -15.53 4.73 7.66
C THR A 225 -16.30 3.66 6.89
N GLY A 226 -16.41 2.46 7.44
CA GLY A 226 -17.19 1.40 6.81
C GLY A 226 -16.75 0.00 7.18
N THR A 227 -17.13 -0.96 6.35
CA THR A 227 -16.93 -2.38 6.61
C THR A 227 -16.44 -3.12 5.37
N ALA A 228 -15.60 -4.13 5.60
CA ALA A 228 -15.25 -5.14 4.60
C ALA A 228 -15.43 -6.54 5.17
N TYR A 229 -15.86 -7.47 4.32
CA TYR A 229 -16.02 -8.89 4.65
C TYR A 229 -15.24 -9.72 3.65
N ALA A 230 -14.61 -10.79 4.13
CA ALA A 230 -13.97 -11.78 3.27
C ALA A 230 -14.27 -13.19 3.79
N SER A 231 -14.61 -14.13 2.89
CA SER A 231 -14.81 -15.55 3.19
C SER A 231 -14.26 -16.40 2.06
N GLY A 232 -14.07 -17.71 2.30
CA GLY A 232 -13.63 -18.69 1.28
C GLY A 232 -12.31 -18.34 0.61
N VAL A 233 -11.44 -17.58 1.27
CA VAL A 233 -10.29 -16.86 0.69
C VAL A 233 -9.23 -17.75 0.04
N PHE A 234 -9.18 -19.05 0.43
CA PHE A 234 -8.18 -19.98 -0.08
C PHE A 234 -8.63 -20.76 -1.32
N LYS A 235 -9.95 -20.78 -1.64
CA LYS A 235 -10.48 -21.52 -2.80
C LYS A 235 -11.34 -20.64 -3.71
N LYS A 236 -12.45 -20.12 -3.17
CA LYS A 236 -13.38 -19.25 -3.88
C LYS A 236 -13.61 -18.00 -3.04
N PRO A 237 -12.76 -16.98 -3.16
CA PRO A 237 -12.89 -15.79 -2.37
C PRO A 237 -14.23 -15.10 -2.65
N VAL A 238 -14.90 -14.74 -1.57
CA VAL A 238 -16.01 -13.82 -1.59
C VAL A 238 -15.59 -12.64 -0.72
N MET A 239 -15.61 -11.46 -1.30
CA MET A 239 -15.28 -10.23 -0.59
C MET A 239 -16.30 -9.18 -0.96
N ASN A 240 -16.77 -8.44 0.02
CA ASN A 240 -17.55 -7.25 -0.22
C ASN A 240 -17.08 -6.14 0.73
N THR A 241 -17.21 -4.91 0.28
CA THR A 241 -16.86 -3.73 1.07
C THR A 241 -17.85 -2.61 0.85
N ARG A 242 -18.12 -1.86 1.90
CA ARG A 242 -18.88 -0.61 1.88
C ARG A 242 -18.09 0.42 2.67
N LEU A 243 -17.61 1.43 1.98
CA LEU A 243 -16.82 2.50 2.58
C LEU A 243 -17.44 3.85 2.25
N PHE A 244 -17.43 4.73 3.22
CA PHE A 244 -17.66 6.15 3.08
C PHE A 244 -16.35 6.86 3.41
N ILE A 245 -15.87 7.69 2.50
CA ILE A 245 -14.65 8.47 2.68
C ILE A 245 -15.01 9.94 2.65
N LYS A 246 -14.93 10.55 3.82
CA LYS A 246 -15.21 11.97 4.00
C LYS A 246 -14.04 12.80 3.49
N ASN A 247 -14.33 13.92 2.81
CA ASN A 247 -13.32 14.82 2.26
C ASN A 247 -12.29 14.13 1.35
N PHE A 248 -12.76 13.20 0.51
CA PHE A 248 -11.89 12.49 -0.41
C PHE A 248 -11.15 13.46 -1.33
N SER A 249 -9.86 13.29 -1.41
CA SER A 249 -8.95 14.09 -2.24
C SER A 249 -8.00 13.19 -3.02
N LEU A 250 -7.66 13.62 -4.20
CA LEU A 250 -6.66 13.02 -5.06
C LEU A 250 -5.58 14.06 -5.35
N ASN A 251 -4.32 13.78 -5.02
CA ASN A 251 -3.19 14.67 -5.25
C ASN A 251 -3.46 16.13 -4.83
N GLN A 252 -3.95 16.34 -3.60
CA GLN A 252 -4.35 17.64 -3.02
C GLN A 252 -5.59 18.30 -3.66
N GLY A 253 -6.16 17.71 -4.72
CA GLY A 253 -7.43 18.14 -5.29
C GLY A 253 -8.61 17.50 -4.57
N ARG A 254 -9.34 18.27 -3.75
CA ARG A 254 -10.56 17.78 -3.09
C ARG A 254 -11.63 17.45 -4.14
N LEU A 255 -12.12 16.21 -4.09
CA LEU A 255 -13.16 15.72 -5.00
C LEU A 255 -14.55 15.66 -4.36
N GLY A 256 -14.62 15.58 -3.03
CA GLY A 256 -15.89 15.54 -2.28
C GLY A 256 -15.97 14.35 -1.32
N ASP A 257 -17.18 13.93 -0.97
CA ASP A 257 -17.44 12.75 -0.16
C ASP A 257 -17.67 11.55 -1.07
N LEU A 258 -16.93 10.47 -0.83
CA LEU A 258 -16.89 9.28 -1.68
C LEU A 258 -17.57 8.10 -0.98
N ASN A 259 -18.59 7.51 -1.62
CA ASN A 259 -19.15 6.22 -1.23
C ASN A 259 -18.63 5.13 -2.17
N ILE A 260 -18.20 4.01 -1.62
CA ILE A 260 -17.69 2.87 -2.36
C ILE A 260 -18.45 1.61 -1.97
N TYR A 261 -18.93 0.89 -2.97
CA TYR A 261 -19.32 -0.50 -2.87
C TYR A 261 -18.38 -1.34 -3.74
N GLY A 262 -17.77 -2.36 -3.17
CA GLY A 262 -16.87 -3.27 -3.87
C GLY A 262 -17.24 -4.72 -3.60
N GLU A 263 -17.21 -5.55 -4.64
CA GLU A 263 -17.49 -6.97 -4.57
C GLU A 263 -16.48 -7.77 -5.40
N TRP A 264 -16.00 -8.88 -4.85
CA TRP A 264 -15.10 -9.76 -5.60
C TRP A 264 -15.86 -10.56 -6.65
N ASP A 265 -15.42 -10.44 -7.90
CA ASP A 265 -15.90 -11.19 -9.04
C ASP A 265 -14.95 -12.37 -9.33
N ASN A 266 -15.43 -13.59 -9.09
CA ASN A 266 -14.63 -14.79 -9.28
C ASN A 266 -14.39 -15.14 -10.77
N GLU A 267 -15.30 -14.73 -11.66
CA GLU A 267 -15.18 -15.00 -13.11
C GLU A 267 -14.11 -14.11 -13.71
N ASN A 268 -14.16 -12.83 -13.40
CA ASN A 268 -13.22 -11.84 -13.89
C ASN A 268 -11.96 -11.70 -13.01
N ARG A 269 -11.89 -12.40 -11.87
CA ARG A 269 -10.78 -12.34 -10.90
C ARG A 269 -10.40 -10.91 -10.52
N GLY A 270 -11.41 -10.11 -10.24
CA GLY A 270 -11.27 -8.69 -9.95
C GLY A 270 -12.29 -8.19 -8.93
N ILE A 271 -12.13 -6.95 -8.51
CA ILE A 271 -13.05 -6.26 -7.62
C ILE A 271 -13.97 -5.42 -8.51
N ARG A 272 -15.25 -5.79 -8.59
CA ARG A 272 -16.28 -4.95 -9.18
C ARG A 272 -16.54 -3.76 -8.26
N LEU A 273 -16.45 -2.57 -8.83
CA LEU A 273 -16.57 -1.30 -8.12
C LEU A 273 -17.84 -0.55 -8.57
N ASP A 274 -18.59 -0.05 -7.61
CA ASP A 274 -19.60 1.00 -7.80
C ASP A 274 -19.34 2.09 -6.75
N ALA A 275 -18.97 3.27 -7.22
CA ALA A 275 -18.61 4.37 -6.36
C ALA A 275 -19.30 5.67 -6.79
N SER A 276 -19.62 6.52 -5.81
CA SER A 276 -20.22 7.83 -6.06
C SER A 276 -19.50 8.91 -5.27
N ILE A 277 -19.14 9.99 -5.95
CA ILE A 277 -18.46 11.16 -5.37
C ILE A 277 -19.45 12.32 -5.35
N LYS A 278 -19.71 12.87 -4.17
CA LYS A 278 -20.61 14.02 -3.98
C LYS A 278 -19.81 15.20 -3.42
N ASP A 279 -19.80 16.27 -4.19
CA ASP A 279 -19.26 17.58 -3.77
C ASP A 279 -20.38 18.62 -3.78
N ILE A 280 -20.26 19.67 -4.54
CA ILE A 280 -21.28 20.74 -4.61
C ILE A 280 -22.44 20.42 -5.56
N SER A 281 -22.20 19.57 -6.55
CA SER A 281 -23.24 19.20 -7.55
C SER A 281 -24.41 18.46 -6.88
N THR A 282 -25.62 18.71 -7.37
CA THR A 282 -26.82 17.97 -6.94
C THR A 282 -26.78 16.50 -7.37
N THR A 283 -26.18 16.23 -8.54
CA THR A 283 -25.94 14.88 -9.05
C THR A 283 -24.54 14.44 -8.73
N PRO A 284 -24.33 13.32 -8.02
CA PRO A 284 -22.98 12.83 -7.74
C PRO A 284 -22.29 12.37 -9.03
N SER A 285 -20.96 12.50 -9.09
CA SER A 285 -20.15 11.79 -10.06
C SER A 285 -20.13 10.31 -9.73
N ARG A 286 -20.10 9.43 -10.73
CA ARG A 286 -20.12 7.98 -10.56
C ARG A 286 -18.93 7.31 -11.20
N VAL A 287 -18.40 6.28 -10.54
CA VAL A 287 -17.32 5.44 -11.03
C VAL A 287 -17.77 3.99 -10.93
N THR A 288 -17.81 3.30 -12.06
CA THR A 288 -18.19 1.88 -12.11
C THR A 288 -17.20 1.09 -12.94
N GLY A 289 -17.01 -0.17 -12.64
CA GLY A 289 -16.14 -1.05 -13.43
C GLY A 289 -15.46 -2.12 -12.59
N ILE A 290 -14.26 -2.51 -12.98
CA ILE A 290 -13.52 -3.58 -12.32
C ILE A 290 -12.06 -3.22 -12.11
N ILE A 291 -11.51 -3.63 -10.97
CA ILE A 291 -10.10 -3.52 -10.64
C ILE A 291 -9.52 -4.92 -10.51
N HIS A 292 -8.45 -5.22 -11.25
CA HIS A 292 -7.72 -6.48 -11.21
C HIS A 292 -6.45 -6.32 -10.37
N PRO A 293 -6.45 -6.69 -9.05
CA PRO A 293 -5.30 -6.48 -8.18
C PRO A 293 -4.19 -7.52 -8.37
N LEU A 294 -4.50 -8.67 -8.99
CA LEU A 294 -3.62 -9.84 -9.06
C LEU A 294 -2.86 -9.90 -10.39
N LYS A 295 -1.54 -10.14 -10.33
CA LYS A 295 -0.73 -10.44 -11.51
C LYS A 295 -1.16 -11.79 -12.14
N PRO A 296 -1.02 -11.94 -13.49
CA PRO A 296 -0.42 -11.04 -14.46
C PRO A 296 -1.34 -9.93 -15.00
N GLU A 297 -2.63 -9.94 -14.64
CA GLU A 297 -3.68 -9.09 -15.21
C GLU A 297 -3.89 -7.78 -14.42
N SER A 298 -2.96 -7.45 -13.50
CA SER A 298 -3.12 -6.29 -12.64
C SER A 298 -3.36 -4.98 -13.43
N GLY A 299 -4.50 -4.37 -13.19
CA GLY A 299 -4.96 -3.19 -13.94
C GLY A 299 -6.37 -2.79 -13.52
N LEU A 300 -7.02 -1.99 -14.34
CA LEU A 300 -8.38 -1.53 -14.11
C LEU A 300 -9.12 -1.31 -15.43
N ASP A 301 -10.46 -1.30 -15.33
CA ASP A 301 -11.39 -0.93 -16.38
C ASP A 301 -12.57 -0.20 -15.73
N LEU A 302 -12.54 1.13 -15.76
CA LEU A 302 -13.46 1.99 -15.02
C LEU A 302 -14.16 2.99 -15.96
N ASN A 303 -15.48 3.09 -15.84
CA ASN A 303 -16.28 4.12 -16.45
C ASN A 303 -16.59 5.22 -15.42
N ILE A 304 -16.23 6.44 -15.74
CA ILE A 304 -16.39 7.62 -14.90
C ILE A 304 -17.41 8.55 -15.55
N GLU A 305 -18.51 8.80 -14.83
CA GLU A 305 -19.47 9.85 -15.17
C GLU A 305 -19.22 11.04 -14.24
N ALA A 306 -18.47 12.01 -14.72
CA ALA A 306 -18.14 13.22 -13.97
C ALA A 306 -19.30 14.21 -14.03
N ASN A 307 -19.69 14.76 -12.88
CA ASN A 307 -20.67 15.83 -12.74
C ASN A 307 -20.05 16.94 -11.90
N GLU A 308 -19.61 18.02 -12.56
CA GLU A 308 -18.93 19.15 -11.94
C GLU A 308 -17.75 18.71 -11.06
N LEU A 309 -16.98 17.72 -11.52
CA LEU A 309 -15.83 17.19 -10.79
C LEU A 309 -14.71 18.25 -10.74
N ASN A 310 -14.16 18.48 -9.56
CA ASN A 310 -13.07 19.45 -9.34
C ASN A 310 -11.80 19.00 -10.06
N LEU A 311 -11.18 19.88 -10.84
CA LEU A 311 -10.00 19.59 -11.67
C LEU A 311 -8.66 19.85 -11.00
N LYS A 312 -8.62 20.35 -9.76
CA LYS A 312 -7.36 20.68 -9.08
C LYS A 312 -6.38 19.50 -8.98
N PHE A 313 -6.84 18.27 -8.93
CA PHE A 313 -5.98 17.10 -8.90
C PHE A 313 -5.09 16.97 -10.15
N LEU A 314 -5.47 17.57 -11.28
CA LEU A 314 -4.68 17.58 -12.51
C LEU A 314 -3.39 18.39 -12.38
N GLU A 315 -3.32 19.34 -11.45
CA GLU A 315 -2.13 20.14 -11.20
C GLU A 315 -0.89 19.28 -10.90
N HIS A 316 -1.08 18.16 -10.22
CA HIS A 316 0.00 17.21 -9.97
C HIS A 316 0.62 16.65 -11.26
N TYR A 317 -0.21 16.38 -12.26
CA TYR A 317 0.21 15.79 -13.54
C TYR A 317 0.67 16.83 -14.56
N MET A 318 0.27 18.08 -14.38
CA MET A 318 0.55 19.17 -15.32
C MET A 318 1.64 20.13 -14.86
N LYS A 319 2.40 19.80 -13.82
CA LYS A 319 3.42 20.67 -13.17
C LYS A 319 4.43 21.31 -14.11
N SER A 320 4.76 20.63 -15.22
CA SER A 320 5.72 21.13 -16.22
C SER A 320 5.10 22.09 -17.24
N ILE A 321 3.77 22.25 -17.24
CA ILE A 321 3.02 22.95 -18.27
C ILE A 321 2.14 24.04 -17.69
N ALA A 322 1.45 23.71 -16.58
CA ALA A 322 0.45 24.57 -15.97
C ALA A 322 0.39 24.43 -14.45
N ASN A 323 0.02 25.51 -13.79
CA ASN A 323 -0.23 25.59 -12.36
C ASN A 323 -1.50 26.39 -12.06
N ASP A 324 -1.88 26.46 -10.76
CA ASP A 324 -3.09 27.15 -10.26
C ASP A 324 -4.38 26.69 -11.01
N ILE A 325 -4.49 25.39 -11.25
CA ILE A 325 -5.64 24.81 -11.96
C ILE A 325 -6.87 24.89 -11.06
N LYS A 326 -7.89 25.58 -11.54
CA LYS A 326 -9.20 25.75 -10.90
C LYS A 326 -10.30 25.40 -11.89
N GLY A 327 -11.43 24.94 -11.41
CA GLY A 327 -12.59 24.68 -12.25
C GLY A 327 -13.11 23.26 -12.14
N ARG A 328 -14.05 22.94 -13.03
CA ARG A 328 -14.82 21.71 -12.97
C ARG A 328 -15.02 21.10 -14.36
N ALA A 329 -15.24 19.79 -14.37
CA ALA A 329 -15.58 19.08 -15.59
C ALA A 329 -16.82 18.20 -15.41
N THR A 330 -17.61 18.12 -16.51
CA THR A 330 -18.76 17.24 -16.63
C THR A 330 -18.64 16.45 -17.93
N GLY A 331 -18.78 15.12 -17.84
CA GLY A 331 -18.67 14.27 -19.01
C GLY A 331 -18.44 12.81 -18.68
N LYS A 332 -18.09 12.03 -19.68
CA LYS A 332 -17.83 10.59 -19.53
C LYS A 332 -16.41 10.27 -19.93
N VAL A 333 -15.76 9.48 -19.09
CA VAL A 333 -14.38 9.04 -19.28
C VAL A 333 -14.31 7.55 -19.02
N HIS A 334 -13.66 6.82 -19.92
CA HIS A 334 -13.26 5.44 -19.75
C HIS A 334 -11.79 5.41 -19.36
N PHE A 335 -11.46 4.87 -18.20
CA PHE A 335 -10.10 4.77 -17.64
C PHE A 335 -9.74 3.31 -17.47
N TYR A 336 -8.77 2.83 -18.24
CA TYR A 336 -8.52 1.40 -18.38
C TYR A 336 -7.06 1.06 -18.68
N GLY A 337 -6.70 -0.21 -18.50
CA GLY A 337 -5.40 -0.75 -18.83
C GLY A 337 -4.67 -1.37 -17.65
N LYS A 338 -3.43 -1.78 -17.89
CA LYS A 338 -2.54 -2.30 -16.82
C LYS A 338 -2.00 -1.15 -16.00
N PHE A 339 -1.74 -1.35 -14.70
CA PHE A 339 -1.20 -0.29 -13.81
C PHE A 339 0.12 0.35 -14.31
N LYS A 340 0.85 -0.30 -15.20
CA LYS A 340 2.06 0.26 -15.83
C LYS A 340 1.81 0.90 -17.21
N GLY A 341 0.58 1.08 -17.61
CA GLY A 341 0.21 1.61 -18.92
C GLY A 341 -1.29 1.85 -18.94
N LEU A 342 -1.74 2.82 -18.14
CA LEU A 342 -3.14 3.22 -18.06
C LEU A 342 -3.47 4.15 -19.22
N ASN A 343 -4.65 3.97 -19.76
CA ASN A 343 -5.23 4.76 -20.84
C ASN A 343 -6.50 5.44 -20.37
N LEU A 344 -6.84 6.52 -21.04
CA LEU A 344 -8.14 7.14 -20.85
C LEU A 344 -8.69 7.62 -22.19
N ASP A 345 -9.97 7.52 -22.38
CA ASP A 345 -10.69 8.11 -23.51
C ASP A 345 -12.03 8.67 -23.05
N GLY A 346 -12.58 9.57 -23.84
CA GLY A 346 -13.87 10.19 -23.56
C GLY A 346 -13.96 11.65 -23.98
N ALA A 347 -14.95 12.33 -23.41
CA ALA A 347 -15.17 13.75 -23.62
C ALA A 347 -15.67 14.42 -22.34
N VAL A 348 -15.10 15.56 -22.02
CA VAL A 348 -15.47 16.34 -20.85
C VAL A 348 -15.68 17.81 -21.22
N MET A 349 -16.84 18.35 -20.87
CA MET A 349 -17.09 19.78 -20.86
C MET A 349 -16.39 20.37 -19.64
N THR A 350 -15.47 21.29 -19.88
CA THR A 350 -14.70 21.96 -18.83
C THR A 350 -15.16 23.41 -18.67
N ASP A 351 -15.20 23.87 -17.42
CA ASP A 351 -15.25 25.27 -17.04
C ASP A 351 -14.10 25.47 -16.03
N ALA A 352 -12.93 25.85 -16.57
CA ALA A 352 -11.68 25.83 -15.82
C ALA A 352 -10.77 27.00 -16.16
N SER A 353 -9.87 27.32 -15.24
CA SER A 353 -8.80 28.29 -15.45
C SER A 353 -7.47 27.78 -14.92
N MET A 354 -6.38 28.23 -15.54
CA MET A 354 -5.03 27.81 -15.16
C MET A 354 -3.98 28.81 -15.67
N ASN A 355 -2.82 28.82 -15.03
CA ASN A 355 -1.65 29.54 -15.52
C ASN A 355 -0.85 28.60 -16.42
N PHE A 356 -0.58 29.00 -17.65
CA PHE A 356 0.35 28.31 -18.53
C PHE A 356 1.75 28.89 -18.35
N ASP A 357 2.67 28.06 -17.82
CA ASP A 357 4.02 28.51 -17.46
C ASP A 357 4.83 28.99 -18.69
N ILE A 358 4.68 28.31 -19.83
CA ILE A 358 5.39 28.67 -21.07
C ILE A 358 5.01 30.06 -21.56
N LEU A 359 3.75 30.46 -21.38
CA LEU A 359 3.22 31.74 -21.85
C LEU A 359 3.17 32.80 -20.75
N ASN A 360 3.44 32.39 -19.50
CA ASN A 360 3.25 33.20 -18.29
C ASN A 360 1.91 33.94 -18.30
N THR A 361 0.84 33.26 -18.68
CA THR A 361 -0.48 33.85 -18.87
C THR A 361 -1.55 32.96 -18.25
N HIS A 362 -2.49 33.60 -17.57
CA HIS A 362 -3.67 32.94 -17.02
C HIS A 362 -4.79 32.87 -18.07
N PHE A 363 -5.24 31.66 -18.37
CA PHE A 363 -6.34 31.42 -19.30
C PHE A 363 -7.53 30.72 -18.63
N ALA A 364 -8.72 31.11 -19.04
CA ALA A 364 -9.96 30.38 -18.80
C ALA A 364 -10.36 29.59 -20.03
N ILE A 365 -10.85 28.37 -19.81
CA ILE A 365 -11.31 27.45 -20.85
C ILE A 365 -12.75 27.04 -20.52
N LYS A 366 -13.68 27.28 -21.43
CA LYS A 366 -15.06 26.85 -21.29
C LYS A 366 -15.52 26.13 -22.55
N ASP A 367 -15.15 24.88 -22.67
CA ASP A 367 -15.41 24.08 -23.88
C ASP A 367 -15.21 22.59 -23.60
N THR A 368 -15.50 21.76 -24.62
CA THR A 368 -15.34 20.32 -24.57
C THR A 368 -13.94 19.89 -24.98
N ILE A 369 -13.26 19.19 -24.06
CA ILE A 369 -11.95 18.56 -24.30
C ILE A 369 -12.17 17.09 -24.63
N LEU A 370 -11.56 16.62 -25.71
CA LEU A 370 -11.55 15.21 -26.09
C LEU A 370 -10.32 14.53 -25.51
N LEU A 371 -10.56 13.39 -24.88
CA LEU A 371 -9.55 12.55 -24.24
C LEU A 371 -9.32 11.32 -25.14
N ALA A 372 -8.08 10.99 -25.40
CA ALA A 372 -7.68 9.80 -26.15
C ALA A 372 -6.50 9.10 -25.46
N PRO A 373 -6.27 7.81 -25.72
CA PRO A 373 -5.19 7.05 -25.06
C PRO A 373 -3.80 7.67 -25.20
N THR A 374 -3.57 8.42 -26.27
CA THR A 374 -2.27 9.03 -26.59
C THR A 374 -2.24 10.54 -26.36
N GLY A 375 -3.31 11.15 -25.85
CA GLY A 375 -3.28 12.59 -25.63
C GLY A 375 -4.63 13.27 -25.41
N LEU A 376 -4.55 14.57 -25.21
CA LEU A 376 -5.68 15.48 -25.11
C LEU A 376 -5.78 16.31 -26.38
N THR A 377 -6.99 16.44 -26.91
CA THR A 377 -7.25 17.22 -28.14
C THR A 377 -8.16 18.39 -27.81
N PHE A 378 -7.70 19.58 -28.17
CA PHE A 378 -8.37 20.86 -28.03
C PHE A 378 -8.72 21.36 -29.41
N ASN A 379 -9.93 21.05 -29.89
CA ASN A 379 -10.38 21.43 -31.24
C ASN A 379 -11.18 22.71 -31.19
N ASN A 380 -10.62 23.80 -31.73
CA ASN A 380 -11.30 25.09 -31.86
C ASN A 380 -11.85 25.61 -30.52
N ILE A 381 -11.09 25.32 -29.45
CA ILE A 381 -11.48 25.60 -28.05
C ILE A 381 -11.48 27.11 -27.81
N HIS A 382 -12.52 27.60 -27.18
CA HIS A 382 -12.61 28.98 -26.74
C HIS A 382 -11.77 29.18 -25.48
N ILE A 383 -10.83 30.13 -25.55
CA ILE A 383 -10.02 30.58 -24.40
C ILE A 383 -10.20 32.08 -24.20
N SER A 384 -10.08 32.53 -22.95
CA SER A 384 -10.04 33.96 -22.58
C SER A 384 -8.96 34.20 -21.54
N ASP A 385 -8.37 35.38 -21.58
CA ASP A 385 -7.46 35.86 -20.54
C ASP A 385 -8.19 36.69 -19.45
N MET A 386 -7.45 37.12 -18.44
CA MET A 386 -8.03 37.93 -17.37
C MET A 386 -8.35 39.37 -17.81
N GLU A 387 -7.83 39.87 -18.92
CA GLU A 387 -8.09 41.18 -19.47
C GLU A 387 -9.34 41.22 -20.38
N GLY A 388 -9.95 40.06 -20.62
CA GLY A 388 -11.16 39.91 -21.43
C GLY A 388 -10.88 39.68 -22.92
N HIS A 389 -9.63 39.52 -23.31
CA HIS A 389 -9.30 39.10 -24.65
C HIS A 389 -9.68 37.62 -24.80
N SER A 390 -10.19 37.28 -25.96
CA SER A 390 -10.59 35.91 -26.23
C SER A 390 -10.11 35.44 -27.61
N GLY A 391 -9.93 34.15 -27.72
CA GLY A 391 -9.49 33.52 -28.96
C GLY A 391 -9.94 32.08 -29.04
N ARG A 392 -9.60 31.45 -30.17
CA ARG A 392 -9.80 30.01 -30.32
C ARG A 392 -8.49 29.34 -30.64
N ILE A 393 -8.25 28.21 -29.98
CA ILE A 393 -7.04 27.43 -30.17
C ILE A 393 -7.36 26.04 -30.69
N ASN A 394 -6.45 25.55 -31.51
CA ASN A 394 -6.30 24.15 -31.81
C ASN A 394 -4.99 23.68 -31.20
N PHE A 395 -5.08 22.78 -30.30
CA PHE A 395 -3.94 22.30 -29.58
C PHE A 395 -4.06 20.78 -29.32
N TRP A 396 -2.96 20.13 -29.32
CA TRP A 396 -2.86 18.70 -29.08
C TRP A 396 -1.68 18.41 -28.16
N LEU A 397 -1.98 17.77 -27.03
CA LEU A 397 -0.99 17.34 -26.05
C LEU A 397 -0.86 15.83 -26.15
N GLN A 398 0.29 15.36 -26.62
CA GLN A 398 0.60 13.95 -26.71
C GLN A 398 1.41 13.49 -25.50
N PHE A 399 1.11 12.31 -24.98
CA PHE A 399 1.89 11.63 -23.96
C PHE A 399 2.03 10.15 -24.32
N GLN A 400 3.09 9.50 -23.83
CA GLN A 400 3.36 8.09 -24.14
C GLN A 400 2.41 7.15 -23.38
N ASP A 401 2.11 7.47 -22.14
CA ASP A 401 1.08 6.86 -21.33
C ASP A 401 0.67 7.84 -20.20
N PHE A 402 -0.51 7.65 -19.64
CA PHE A 402 -1.05 8.55 -18.62
C PHE A 402 -0.31 8.47 -17.27
N SER A 403 0.48 7.44 -17.05
CA SER A 403 1.31 7.25 -15.85
C SER A 403 2.65 7.98 -15.93
N ASN A 404 3.00 8.58 -17.07
CA ASN A 404 4.32 9.16 -17.33
C ASN A 404 4.20 10.50 -18.06
N LEU A 405 3.55 11.46 -17.41
CA LEU A 405 3.38 12.84 -17.90
C LEU A 405 4.57 13.75 -17.60
N ASN A 406 5.72 13.21 -17.15
CA ASN A 406 6.94 13.96 -16.86
C ASN A 406 7.86 14.06 -18.06
#